data_002ecb2b50d6b1adaaa25cf5cb29dc73
#
_entry.id   002ecb2b50d6b1adaaa25cf5cb29dc73
#
_cell.length_a   1.000
_cell.length_b   1.000
_cell.length_c   1.000
_cell.angle_alpha   90.00
_cell.angle_beta   90.00
_cell.angle_gamma   90.00
#
_symmetry.space_group_name_H-M   'P 1'
#
loop_
_entity.id
_entity.type
_entity.pdbx_description
1 polymer ?
#
loop_
_entity_poly.entity_id
_entity_poly.type
_entity_poly.pdbx_seq_one_letter_code
_entity_poly.pdbx_strand_id
1 'polypeptide(L)'
;FNDEGQIQGINIEVNGNCGYSPDLSDAIVDRAMFHSDNAYYLDQAKITGNRCKLNTVSHTAFRGFGGPQGMMTIEMVMDDIARYLGKDPLAVRKINLYDDESAIGNEVNSGAQKSNKLNRNTTHYHQKVEHNNLNYIINTLENSADYQARRKSILEFNSNNKILKKGIALTPVKFGISFTVQHLNQAGALVHVYTDGTIHLSHGGCEMGQGLNTKVAQIVAQEFQVDVE
;
A
#
# COMPACT_ATOMS: atom_id res chain seq x y z
N PHE A 1 15.48 9.81 -11.75
CA PHE A 1 15.35 8.48 -12.36
C PHE A 1 16.29 8.37 -13.57
N ASN A 2 16.58 7.13 -13.96
CA ASN A 2 17.39 6.83 -15.15
C ASN A 2 16.51 6.60 -16.39
N ASP A 3 17.12 6.32 -17.53
CA ASP A 3 16.43 6.13 -18.83
C ASP A 3 15.54 4.85 -18.86
N GLU A 4 15.76 3.90 -17.95
CA GLU A 4 14.89 2.75 -17.76
C GLU A 4 13.63 3.10 -16.95
N GLY A 5 13.66 4.22 -16.21
CA GLY A 5 12.56 4.68 -15.32
C GLY A 5 12.75 4.21 -13.87
N GLN A 6 13.92 3.73 -13.50
CA GLN A 6 14.24 3.39 -12.12
C GLN A 6 14.51 4.66 -11.31
N ILE A 7 13.82 4.83 -10.19
CA ILE A 7 14.04 5.95 -9.27
C ILE A 7 15.42 5.81 -8.61
N GLN A 8 16.25 6.83 -8.73
CA GLN A 8 17.57 6.92 -8.11
C GLN A 8 17.55 7.79 -6.87
N GLY A 9 16.64 8.75 -6.82
CA GLY A 9 16.43 9.59 -5.66
C GLY A 9 15.11 10.35 -5.75
N ILE A 10 14.49 10.62 -4.59
CA ILE A 10 13.21 11.31 -4.51
C ILE A 10 13.16 12.24 -3.29
N ASN A 11 12.54 13.40 -3.48
CA ASN A 11 12.19 14.30 -2.39
C ASN A 11 10.68 14.51 -2.40
N ILE A 12 10.00 14.11 -1.32
CA ILE A 12 8.55 14.21 -1.16
C ILE A 12 8.25 15.13 0.02
N GLU A 13 7.39 16.10 -0.20
CA GLU A 13 6.86 16.97 0.85
C GLU A 13 5.35 16.75 0.98
N VAL A 14 4.93 16.25 2.15
CA VAL A 14 3.53 16.01 2.49
C VAL A 14 3.03 17.17 3.34
N ASN A 15 2.08 17.95 2.84
CA ASN A 15 1.48 19.07 3.54
C ASN A 15 0.05 18.71 3.96
N GLY A 16 -0.15 18.41 5.26
CA GLY A 16 -1.44 18.09 5.84
C GLY A 16 -2.23 19.34 6.21
N ASN A 17 -3.49 19.46 5.71
CA ASN A 17 -4.41 20.46 6.21
C ASN A 17 -4.98 19.99 7.55
N CYS A 18 -4.44 20.52 8.65
CA CYS A 18 -4.85 20.15 10.00
C CYS A 18 -6.00 21.01 10.55
N GLY A 19 -6.45 22.04 9.80
CA GLY A 19 -7.48 22.94 10.23
C GLY A 19 -7.09 23.79 11.46
N TYR A 20 -8.06 24.19 12.23
CA TYR A 20 -7.83 25.04 13.42
C TYR A 20 -7.36 24.22 14.64
N SER A 21 -7.58 22.92 14.65
CA SER A 21 -7.21 21.98 15.72
C SER A 21 -6.54 20.74 15.13
N PRO A 22 -5.43 20.25 15.69
CA PRO A 22 -4.69 19.13 15.11
C PRO A 22 -5.44 17.81 15.11
N ASP A 23 -6.28 17.55 16.10
CA ASP A 23 -6.95 16.26 16.29
C ASP A 23 -5.98 15.08 16.05
N LEU A 24 -6.26 14.19 15.09
CA LEU A 24 -5.39 13.07 14.71
C LEU A 24 -4.46 13.38 13.53
N SER A 25 -4.35 14.63 13.11
CA SER A 25 -3.60 15.04 11.92
C SER A 25 -2.12 14.65 11.97
N ASP A 26 -1.49 14.67 13.15
CA ASP A 26 -0.08 14.28 13.31
C ASP A 26 0.13 12.83 12.84
N ALA A 27 -0.65 11.91 13.36
CA ALA A 27 -0.57 10.50 13.04
C ALA A 27 -0.94 10.21 11.57
N ILE A 28 -1.86 10.98 10.99
CA ILE A 28 -2.27 10.86 9.59
C ILE A 28 -1.15 11.28 8.66
N VAL A 29 -0.48 12.39 8.93
CA VAL A 29 0.66 12.86 8.14
C VAL A 29 1.84 11.90 8.28
N ASP A 30 2.14 11.41 9.49
CA ASP A 30 3.16 10.37 9.69
C ASP A 30 2.88 9.13 8.85
N ARG A 31 1.63 8.67 8.85
CA ARG A 31 1.26 7.50 8.07
C ARG A 31 1.37 7.74 6.56
N ALA A 32 1.04 8.94 6.08
CA ALA A 32 1.24 9.30 4.69
C ALA A 32 2.73 9.26 4.32
N MET A 33 3.61 9.75 5.20
CA MET A 33 5.07 9.66 5.00
C MET A 33 5.54 8.21 4.94
N PHE A 34 5.11 7.35 5.87
CA PHE A 34 5.47 5.92 5.88
C PHE A 34 5.00 5.17 4.62
N HIS A 35 3.87 5.56 4.04
CA HIS A 35 3.32 4.92 2.85
C HIS A 35 3.67 5.61 1.53
N SER A 36 4.56 6.61 1.57
CA SER A 36 5.02 7.30 0.36
C SER A 36 5.92 6.45 -0.55
N ASP A 37 6.32 5.28 -0.11
CA ASP A 37 6.99 4.27 -0.92
C ASP A 37 6.01 3.30 -1.60
N ASN A 38 4.81 3.15 -1.07
CA ASN A 38 3.85 2.11 -1.47
C ASN A 38 4.58 0.75 -1.62
N ALA A 39 4.60 0.20 -2.82
CA ALA A 39 5.23 -1.09 -3.14
C ALA A 39 6.63 -0.96 -3.75
N TYR A 40 7.25 0.22 -3.71
CA TYR A 40 8.47 0.53 -4.43
C TYR A 40 9.66 0.75 -3.52
N TYR A 41 10.81 0.23 -3.95
CA TYR A 41 12.08 0.50 -3.31
C TYR A 41 12.57 1.89 -3.66
N LEU A 42 12.85 2.71 -2.65
CA LEU A 42 13.39 4.06 -2.79
C LEU A 42 14.81 4.10 -2.18
N ASP A 43 15.83 4.10 -3.04
CA ASP A 43 17.23 4.07 -2.61
C ASP A 43 17.63 5.33 -1.84
N GLN A 44 17.35 6.49 -2.43
CA GLN A 44 17.63 7.80 -1.86
C GLN A 44 16.32 8.54 -1.69
N ALA A 45 15.78 8.58 -0.47
CA ALA A 45 14.51 9.23 -0.18
C ALA A 45 14.65 10.29 0.92
N LYS A 46 14.14 11.49 0.64
CA LYS A 46 13.86 12.50 1.65
C LYS A 46 12.36 12.74 1.69
N ILE A 47 11.72 12.42 2.82
CA ILE A 47 10.28 12.59 2.99
C ILE A 47 10.04 13.50 4.19
N THR A 48 9.36 14.61 3.97
CA THR A 48 9.05 15.61 4.99
C THR A 48 7.55 15.76 5.13
N GLY A 49 7.04 15.80 6.36
CA GLY A 49 5.62 16.00 6.64
C GLY A 49 5.39 17.28 7.43
N ASN A 50 4.58 18.17 6.88
CA ASN A 50 4.18 19.42 7.51
C ASN A 50 2.72 19.33 7.98
N ARG A 51 2.47 19.80 9.20
CA ARG A 51 1.14 19.90 9.81
C ARG A 51 0.72 21.36 9.73
N CYS A 52 -0.07 21.70 8.72
CA CYS A 52 -0.42 23.09 8.45
C CYS A 52 -1.67 23.48 9.24
N LYS A 53 -1.52 24.44 10.16
CA LYS A 53 -2.66 25.04 10.85
C LYS A 53 -3.38 26.01 9.92
N LEU A 54 -4.68 25.82 9.74
CA LEU A 54 -5.52 26.62 8.86
C LEU A 54 -6.81 27.03 9.57
N ASN A 55 -7.54 27.99 8.99
CA ASN A 55 -8.83 28.46 9.53
C ASN A 55 -10.03 27.66 9.00
N THR A 56 -9.82 26.38 8.75
CA THR A 56 -10.86 25.43 8.32
C THR A 56 -11.12 24.40 9.41
N VAL A 57 -12.14 23.59 9.24
CA VAL A 57 -12.30 22.38 10.07
C VAL A 57 -11.11 21.44 9.88
N SER A 58 -10.80 20.66 10.91
CA SER A 58 -9.70 19.68 10.84
C SER A 58 -10.06 18.57 9.84
N HIS A 59 -9.12 18.28 8.94
CA HIS A 59 -9.18 17.07 8.11
C HIS A 59 -8.62 15.91 8.93
N THR A 60 -9.50 15.25 9.64
CA THR A 60 -9.16 14.18 10.58
C THR A 60 -9.24 12.78 9.95
N ALA A 61 -9.38 11.76 10.78
CA ALA A 61 -9.32 10.37 10.41
C ALA A 61 -10.35 9.94 9.37
N PHE A 62 -9.87 9.30 8.31
CA PHE A 62 -10.66 8.59 7.33
C PHE A 62 -10.05 7.21 7.10
N ARG A 63 -10.83 6.23 6.69
CA ARG A 63 -10.36 4.86 6.44
C ARG A 63 -9.07 4.86 5.58
N GLY A 64 -8.02 4.18 6.06
CA GLY A 64 -6.68 4.22 5.47
C GLY A 64 -5.73 5.22 6.14
N PHE A 65 -6.24 6.23 6.84
CA PHE A 65 -5.56 7.07 7.82
C PHE A 65 -4.24 7.69 7.33
N GLY A 66 -4.23 8.27 6.13
CA GLY A 66 -3.04 8.86 5.49
C GLY A 66 -2.29 7.92 4.54
N GLY A 67 -2.42 6.61 4.70
CA GLY A 67 -1.80 5.62 3.81
C GLY A 67 -2.16 5.84 2.33
N PRO A 68 -3.45 5.93 1.96
CA PRO A 68 -3.85 6.17 0.58
C PRO A 68 -3.27 7.45 -0.03
N GLN A 69 -3.12 8.51 0.76
CA GLN A 69 -2.55 9.77 0.30
C GLN A 69 -1.05 9.63 -0.03
N GLY A 70 -0.29 8.95 0.83
CA GLY A 70 1.11 8.62 0.56
C GLY A 70 1.28 7.75 -0.67
N MET A 71 0.48 6.68 -0.77
CA MET A 71 0.50 5.77 -1.93
C MET A 71 0.15 6.48 -3.22
N MET A 72 -0.89 7.34 -3.23
CA MET A 72 -1.28 8.08 -4.41
C MET A 72 -0.16 8.99 -4.91
N THR A 73 0.61 9.59 -4.01
CA THR A 73 1.74 10.44 -4.38
C THR A 73 2.77 9.69 -5.22
N ILE A 74 3.22 8.52 -4.78
CA ILE A 74 4.22 7.75 -5.52
C ILE A 74 3.64 7.12 -6.79
N GLU A 75 2.36 6.74 -6.81
CA GLU A 75 1.71 6.22 -8.00
C GLU A 75 1.62 7.29 -9.12
N MET A 76 1.39 8.56 -8.76
CA MET A 76 1.46 9.67 -9.70
C MET A 76 2.88 9.86 -10.26
N VAL A 77 3.90 9.75 -9.41
CA VAL A 77 5.31 9.82 -9.84
C VAL A 77 5.63 8.70 -10.84
N MET A 78 5.18 7.46 -10.59
CA MET A 78 5.37 6.34 -11.53
C MET A 78 4.72 6.61 -12.88
N ASP A 79 3.50 7.16 -12.89
CA ASP A 79 2.81 7.51 -14.13
C ASP A 79 3.50 8.68 -14.87
N ASP A 80 4.01 9.66 -14.14
CA ASP A 80 4.73 10.81 -14.73
C ASP A 80 6.07 10.36 -15.36
N ILE A 81 6.83 9.49 -14.69
CA ILE A 81 8.04 8.90 -15.25
C ILE A 81 7.72 8.12 -16.53
N ALA A 82 6.69 7.27 -16.47
CA ALA A 82 6.27 6.47 -17.62
C ALA A 82 5.86 7.35 -18.81
N ARG A 83 5.12 8.42 -18.55
CA ARG A 83 4.68 9.39 -19.56
C ARG A 83 5.85 10.15 -20.16
N TYR A 84 6.79 10.58 -19.33
CA TYR A 84 7.99 11.30 -19.77
C TYR A 84 8.87 10.41 -20.68
N LEU A 85 9.03 9.14 -20.33
CA LEU A 85 9.85 8.18 -21.09
C LEU A 85 9.09 7.51 -22.25
N GLY A 86 7.78 7.74 -22.39
CA GLY A 86 6.96 7.04 -23.38
C GLY A 86 6.81 5.55 -23.12
N LYS A 87 6.94 5.10 -21.86
CA LYS A 87 6.89 3.69 -21.45
C LYS A 87 5.52 3.29 -20.91
N ASP A 88 5.31 1.97 -20.82
CA ASP A 88 4.16 1.44 -20.08
C ASP A 88 4.32 1.73 -18.58
N PRO A 89 3.32 2.34 -17.92
CA PRO A 89 3.35 2.57 -16.48
C PRO A 89 3.59 1.30 -15.65
N LEU A 90 3.05 0.14 -16.09
CA LEU A 90 3.31 -1.13 -15.40
C LEU A 90 4.78 -1.56 -15.52
N ALA A 91 5.41 -1.32 -16.68
CA ALA A 91 6.83 -1.62 -16.84
C ALA A 91 7.70 -0.76 -15.90
N VAL A 92 7.40 0.53 -15.76
CA VAL A 92 8.09 1.42 -14.81
C VAL A 92 7.84 0.98 -13.36
N ARG A 93 6.62 0.58 -13.00
CA ARG A 93 6.32 0.03 -11.68
C ARG A 93 7.16 -1.22 -11.37
N LYS A 94 7.19 -2.18 -12.30
CA LYS A 94 7.92 -3.45 -12.12
C LYS A 94 9.40 -3.26 -11.81
N ILE A 95 10.09 -2.34 -12.45
CA ILE A 95 11.52 -2.12 -12.20
C ILE A 95 11.81 -1.40 -10.88
N ASN A 96 10.80 -0.80 -10.27
CA ASN A 96 10.91 -0.11 -8.98
C ASN A 96 10.39 -0.93 -7.79
N LEU A 97 9.81 -2.10 -8.00
CA LEU A 97 9.31 -2.94 -6.91
C LEU A 97 10.42 -3.36 -5.94
N TYR A 98 10.02 -3.71 -4.73
CA TYR A 98 10.88 -4.46 -3.82
C TYR A 98 11.25 -5.81 -4.42
N ASP A 99 12.45 -6.30 -4.15
CA ASP A 99 12.91 -7.61 -4.61
C ASP A 99 12.18 -8.74 -3.87
N ASP A 100 11.95 -9.86 -4.55
CA ASP A 100 11.41 -11.07 -3.92
C ASP A 100 12.48 -11.76 -3.06
N GLU A 101 12.08 -12.32 -1.92
CA GLU A 101 12.98 -13.10 -1.05
C GLU A 101 13.59 -14.31 -1.78
N SER A 102 12.84 -14.93 -2.70
CA SER A 102 13.30 -16.07 -3.52
C SER A 102 14.43 -15.72 -4.48
N ALA A 103 14.52 -14.47 -4.92
CA ALA A 103 15.63 -14.03 -5.77
C ALA A 103 16.97 -14.01 -5.02
N ILE A 104 16.95 -13.77 -3.73
CA ILE A 104 18.13 -13.72 -2.86
C ILE A 104 18.65 -15.14 -2.54
N GLY A 105 17.76 -16.11 -2.34
CA GLY A 105 18.12 -17.50 -1.99
C GLY A 105 18.75 -18.29 -3.13
N ASN A 106 18.40 -18.01 -4.38
CA ASN A 106 18.90 -18.73 -5.55
C ASN A 106 20.31 -18.30 -5.99
N GLU A 107 20.73 -17.08 -5.69
CA GLU A 107 22.09 -16.61 -5.99
C GLU A 107 23.15 -17.21 -5.04
N VAL A 108 22.77 -17.61 -3.82
CA VAL A 108 23.70 -18.24 -2.85
C VAL A 108 24.07 -19.66 -3.28
N ASN A 109 23.21 -20.35 -4.02
CA ASN A 109 23.43 -21.76 -4.42
C ASN A 109 24.05 -21.92 -5.82
N SER A 110 24.18 -20.86 -6.61
CA SER A 110 24.65 -20.98 -8.02
C SER A 110 26.14 -20.76 -8.24
N GLY A 111 26.94 -20.47 -7.21
CA GLY A 111 28.39 -20.25 -7.35
C GLY A 111 28.78 -19.08 -8.28
N ALA A 112 27.81 -18.33 -8.76
CA ALA A 112 28.05 -17.13 -9.56
C ALA A 112 28.63 -16.03 -8.67
N GLN A 113 29.62 -15.29 -9.20
CA GLN A 113 30.19 -14.13 -8.53
C GLN A 113 29.06 -13.26 -7.97
N LYS A 114 29.16 -12.90 -6.67
CA LYS A 114 28.24 -11.95 -6.02
C LYS A 114 28.15 -10.71 -6.92
N SER A 115 27.08 -10.61 -7.68
CA SER A 115 26.73 -9.34 -8.29
C SER A 115 26.50 -8.36 -7.11
N ASN A 116 27.08 -7.18 -7.17
CA ASN A 116 26.81 -6.08 -6.23
C ASN A 116 25.37 -5.56 -6.39
N LYS A 117 24.39 -6.47 -6.53
CA LYS A 117 23.00 -6.11 -6.63
C LYS A 117 22.55 -5.63 -5.26
N LEU A 118 22.18 -4.38 -5.19
CA LEU A 118 21.64 -3.76 -4.00
C LEU A 118 20.44 -4.60 -3.52
N ASN A 119 20.43 -4.98 -2.25
CA ASN A 119 19.29 -5.68 -1.67
C ASN A 119 18.13 -4.69 -1.50
N ARG A 120 17.12 -4.80 -2.36
CA ARG A 120 15.98 -3.87 -2.45
C ARG A 120 14.81 -4.31 -1.55
N ASN A 121 15.09 -4.78 -0.33
CA ASN A 121 14.11 -5.32 0.61
C ASN A 121 13.95 -4.48 1.88
N THR A 122 14.38 -3.23 1.85
CA THR A 122 14.28 -2.34 3.01
C THR A 122 13.51 -1.08 2.62
N THR A 123 12.54 -0.70 3.44
CA THR A 123 11.78 0.53 3.26
C THR A 123 12.66 1.76 3.48
N HIS A 124 12.20 2.93 3.03
CA HIS A 124 12.89 4.22 3.25
C HIS A 124 13.02 4.58 4.75
N TYR A 125 12.26 3.94 5.63
CA TYR A 125 12.35 4.05 7.10
C TYR A 125 13.01 2.84 7.74
N HIS A 126 13.81 2.07 6.98
CA HIS A 126 14.68 0.98 7.41
C HIS A 126 13.99 -0.28 7.95
N GLN A 127 12.71 -0.47 7.67
CA GLN A 127 12.03 -1.72 7.96
C GLN A 127 12.31 -2.75 6.86
N LYS A 128 12.70 -3.96 7.23
CA LYS A 128 12.83 -5.08 6.30
C LYS A 128 11.46 -5.48 5.77
N VAL A 129 11.35 -5.64 4.46
CA VAL A 129 10.15 -6.16 3.79
C VAL A 129 10.26 -7.68 3.75
N GLU A 130 9.41 -8.36 4.51
CA GLU A 130 9.35 -9.82 4.62
C GLU A 130 8.12 -10.38 3.91
N HIS A 131 8.19 -11.63 3.48
CA HIS A 131 7.10 -12.34 2.80
C HIS A 131 6.57 -11.60 1.57
N ASN A 132 7.47 -10.99 0.80
CA ASN A 132 7.12 -10.23 -0.39
C ASN A 132 6.71 -11.15 -1.55
N ASN A 133 5.46 -11.04 -1.99
CA ASN A 133 4.87 -11.77 -3.13
C ASN A 133 4.30 -10.83 -4.20
N LEU A 134 4.74 -9.57 -4.22
CA LEU A 134 4.25 -8.56 -5.17
C LEU A 134 4.45 -8.98 -6.63
N ASN A 135 5.64 -9.48 -6.98
CA ASN A 135 5.93 -9.91 -8.34
C ASN A 135 5.04 -11.07 -8.79
N TYR A 136 4.79 -12.05 -7.89
CA TYR A 136 3.87 -13.14 -8.16
C TYR A 136 2.44 -12.63 -8.41
N ILE A 137 1.94 -11.76 -7.55
CA ILE A 137 0.59 -11.18 -7.66
C ILE A 137 0.46 -10.38 -8.97
N ILE A 138 1.42 -9.51 -9.28
CA ILE A 138 1.40 -8.68 -10.48
C ILE A 138 1.45 -9.55 -11.74
N ASN A 139 2.34 -10.54 -11.80
CA ASN A 139 2.45 -11.41 -12.97
C ASN A 139 1.19 -12.28 -13.16
N THR A 140 0.61 -12.77 -12.07
CA THR A 140 -0.65 -13.53 -12.12
C THR A 140 -1.80 -12.66 -12.65
N LEU A 141 -1.93 -11.42 -12.15
CA LEU A 141 -2.97 -10.49 -12.60
C LEU A 141 -2.74 -10.02 -14.04
N GLU A 142 -1.52 -9.74 -14.44
CA GLU A 142 -1.19 -9.34 -15.81
C GLU A 142 -1.62 -10.40 -16.81
N ASN A 143 -1.36 -11.66 -16.51
CA ASN A 143 -1.75 -12.79 -17.34
C ASN A 143 -3.26 -13.04 -17.32
N SER A 144 -3.87 -13.13 -16.13
CA SER A 144 -5.31 -13.46 -16.00
C SER A 144 -6.24 -12.36 -16.51
N ALA A 145 -5.76 -11.11 -16.51
CA ALA A 145 -6.51 -9.96 -17.02
C ALA A 145 -6.24 -9.67 -18.51
N ASP A 146 -5.43 -10.45 -19.20
CA ASP A 146 -4.98 -10.19 -20.57
C ASP A 146 -4.48 -8.73 -20.74
N TYR A 147 -3.70 -8.26 -19.78
CA TYR A 147 -3.31 -6.84 -19.69
C TYR A 147 -2.74 -6.30 -21.00
N GLN A 148 -1.81 -7.02 -21.62
CA GLN A 148 -1.12 -6.59 -22.84
C GLN A 148 -2.08 -6.48 -24.04
N ALA A 149 -2.96 -7.47 -24.22
CA ALA A 149 -3.95 -7.45 -25.29
C ALA A 149 -4.97 -6.33 -25.11
N ARG A 150 -5.44 -6.14 -23.86
CA ARG A 150 -6.37 -5.04 -23.53
C ARG A 150 -5.72 -3.68 -23.72
N ARG A 151 -4.46 -3.52 -23.31
CA ARG A 151 -3.71 -2.27 -23.51
C ARG A 151 -3.58 -1.92 -25.00
N LYS A 152 -3.23 -2.89 -25.83
CA LYS A 152 -3.16 -2.71 -27.28
C LYS A 152 -4.52 -2.26 -27.86
N SER A 153 -5.60 -2.93 -27.50
CA SER A 153 -6.95 -2.57 -27.92
C SER A 153 -7.36 -1.17 -27.47
N ILE A 154 -6.96 -0.75 -26.26
CA ILE A 154 -7.20 0.59 -25.73
C ILE A 154 -6.44 1.66 -26.53
N LEU A 155 -5.19 1.41 -26.88
CA LEU A 155 -4.39 2.33 -27.69
C LEU A 155 -5.03 2.52 -29.07
N GLU A 156 -5.46 1.43 -29.71
CA GLU A 156 -6.17 1.46 -31.00
C GLU A 156 -7.50 2.22 -30.89
N PHE A 157 -8.31 1.93 -29.87
CA PHE A 157 -9.53 2.67 -29.60
C PHE A 157 -9.27 4.16 -29.44
N ASN A 158 -8.24 4.53 -28.67
CA ASN A 158 -7.91 5.91 -28.37
C ASN A 158 -7.37 6.69 -29.58
N SER A 159 -6.69 6.01 -30.51
CA SER A 159 -6.23 6.65 -31.76
C SER A 159 -7.39 7.00 -32.68
N ASN A 160 -8.44 6.18 -32.68
CA ASN A 160 -9.62 6.34 -33.55
C ASN A 160 -10.73 7.19 -32.92
N ASN A 161 -10.64 7.54 -31.63
CA ASN A 161 -11.65 8.32 -30.92
C ASN A 161 -11.06 9.63 -30.39
N LYS A 162 -11.69 10.78 -30.78
CA LYS A 162 -11.25 12.11 -30.33
C LYS A 162 -11.82 12.50 -28.96
N ILE A 163 -13.03 12.08 -28.64
CA ILE A 163 -13.79 12.52 -27.46
C ILE A 163 -13.67 11.49 -26.33
N LEU A 164 -14.03 10.24 -26.60
CA LEU A 164 -13.97 9.17 -25.60
C LEU A 164 -12.59 8.53 -25.58
N LYS A 165 -12.06 8.38 -24.38
CA LYS A 165 -10.79 7.68 -24.14
C LYS A 165 -11.00 6.55 -23.14
N LYS A 166 -10.30 5.45 -23.34
CA LYS A 166 -10.24 4.32 -22.41
C LYS A 166 -8.90 4.30 -21.70
N GLY A 167 -8.85 3.70 -20.53
CA GLY A 167 -7.63 3.49 -19.76
C GLY A 167 -7.64 2.13 -19.09
N ILE A 168 -6.46 1.64 -18.78
CA ILE A 168 -6.23 0.49 -17.92
C ILE A 168 -5.01 0.77 -17.05
N ALA A 169 -5.07 0.43 -15.79
CA ALA A 169 -3.95 0.50 -14.87
C ALA A 169 -3.91 -0.76 -13.99
N LEU A 170 -2.71 -1.16 -13.59
CA LEU A 170 -2.46 -2.12 -12.54
C LEU A 170 -1.53 -1.45 -11.53
N THR A 171 -2.03 -1.23 -10.33
CA THR A 171 -1.27 -0.61 -9.24
C THR A 171 -1.17 -1.56 -8.07
N PRO A 172 0.05 -1.87 -7.58
CA PRO A 172 0.23 -2.68 -6.38
C PRO A 172 -0.07 -1.88 -5.12
N VAL A 173 -0.31 -2.58 -4.02
CA VAL A 173 -0.48 -1.97 -2.69
C VAL A 173 0.34 -2.73 -1.66
N LYS A 174 1.17 -2.01 -0.90
CA LYS A 174 1.76 -2.46 0.36
C LYS A 174 1.15 -1.59 1.47
N PHE A 175 0.46 -2.21 2.41
CA PHE A 175 -0.21 -1.48 3.48
C PHE A 175 0.16 -2.03 4.86
N GLY A 176 0.70 -1.16 5.72
CA GLY A 176 0.95 -1.47 7.12
C GLY A 176 -0.29 -1.20 7.98
N ILE A 177 -0.69 -2.18 8.79
CA ILE A 177 -1.91 -2.11 9.63
C ILE A 177 -1.59 -1.60 11.04
N SER A 178 -0.50 -0.90 11.25
CA SER A 178 -0.18 -0.32 12.53
C SER A 178 -0.82 1.07 12.69
N PHE A 179 -1.13 1.43 13.93
CA PHE A 179 -1.52 2.79 14.29
C PHE A 179 -0.31 3.49 14.92
N THR A 180 0.07 4.66 14.38
CA THR A 180 1.32 5.35 14.77
C THR A 180 1.28 5.94 16.18
N VAL A 181 0.09 6.21 16.73
CA VAL A 181 -0.08 6.69 18.11
C VAL A 181 -0.23 5.49 19.06
N GLN A 182 0.89 4.93 19.50
CA GLN A 182 0.94 3.64 20.20
C GLN A 182 0.07 3.58 21.47
N HIS A 183 -0.02 4.65 22.25
CA HIS A 183 -0.82 4.68 23.48
C HIS A 183 -2.34 4.56 23.23
N LEU A 184 -2.80 4.78 21.99
CA LEU A 184 -4.19 4.56 21.58
C LEU A 184 -4.44 3.15 21.02
N ASN A 185 -3.39 2.33 20.86
CA ASN A 185 -3.50 0.93 20.43
C ASN A 185 -4.00 0.07 21.60
N GLN A 186 -5.29 0.13 21.85
CA GLN A 186 -5.96 -0.64 22.88
C GLN A 186 -7.13 -1.41 22.28
N ALA A 187 -7.28 -2.65 22.71
CA ALA A 187 -8.40 -3.49 22.34
C ALA A 187 -8.91 -4.23 23.57
N GLY A 188 -10.23 -4.36 23.66
CA GLY A 188 -10.91 -5.14 24.67
C GLY A 188 -11.96 -6.02 24.02
N ALA A 189 -12.20 -7.18 24.58
CA ALA A 189 -13.31 -8.05 24.20
C ALA A 189 -13.94 -8.65 25.46
N LEU A 190 -15.25 -8.75 25.45
CA LEU A 190 -16.05 -9.39 26.49
C LEU A 190 -16.84 -10.52 25.83
N VAL A 191 -16.63 -11.73 26.30
CA VAL A 191 -17.30 -12.94 25.81
C VAL A 191 -18.16 -13.49 26.92
N HIS A 192 -19.47 -13.53 26.73
CA HIS A 192 -20.42 -14.16 27.61
C HIS A 192 -20.88 -15.50 27.04
N VAL A 193 -20.78 -16.55 27.82
CA VAL A 193 -21.34 -17.86 27.49
C VAL A 193 -22.56 -18.06 28.39
N TYR A 194 -23.73 -18.18 27.78
CA TYR A 194 -24.98 -18.39 28.50
C TYR A 194 -25.24 -19.86 28.79
N THR A 195 -26.13 -20.13 29.73
CA THR A 195 -26.47 -21.51 30.16
C THR A 195 -27.18 -22.33 29.08
N ASP A 196 -27.74 -21.68 28.07
CA ASP A 196 -28.36 -22.30 26.90
C ASP A 196 -27.32 -22.62 25.77
N GLY A 197 -26.04 -22.31 26.00
CA GLY A 197 -24.97 -22.54 25.06
C GLY A 197 -24.76 -21.41 24.07
N THR A 198 -25.56 -20.34 24.11
CA THR A 198 -25.30 -19.18 23.24
C THR A 198 -24.14 -18.36 23.71
N ILE A 199 -23.45 -17.72 22.77
CA ILE A 199 -22.24 -16.92 23.02
C ILE A 199 -22.48 -15.50 22.53
N HIS A 200 -22.32 -14.54 23.41
CA HIS A 200 -22.40 -13.11 23.09
C HIS A 200 -21.02 -12.47 23.16
N LEU A 201 -20.62 -11.81 22.08
CA LEU A 201 -19.35 -11.13 21.96
C LEU A 201 -19.56 -9.61 21.85
N SER A 202 -18.90 -8.87 22.74
CA SER A 202 -18.72 -7.42 22.62
C SER A 202 -17.23 -7.11 22.48
N HIS A 203 -16.85 -6.27 21.51
CA HIS A 203 -15.45 -5.90 21.31
C HIS A 203 -15.27 -4.41 20.96
N GLY A 204 -14.10 -3.86 21.26
CA GLY A 204 -13.77 -2.44 21.07
C GLY A 204 -13.33 -2.05 19.67
N GLY A 205 -13.33 -2.97 18.72
CA GLY A 205 -12.95 -2.67 17.34
C GLY A 205 -14.01 -1.87 16.58
N CYS A 206 -13.58 -0.92 15.76
CA CYS A 206 -14.50 -0.14 14.91
C CYS A 206 -14.70 -0.81 13.55
N GLU A 207 -15.94 -1.06 13.17
CA GLU A 207 -16.32 -1.47 11.83
C GLU A 207 -16.31 -0.25 10.89
N MET A 208 -15.52 -0.31 9.82
CA MET A 208 -15.40 0.74 8.80
C MET A 208 -15.62 0.19 7.39
N GLY A 209 -16.31 -0.93 7.27
CA GLY A 209 -16.52 -1.65 6.01
C GLY A 209 -15.44 -2.69 5.68
N GLN A 210 -14.56 -3.01 6.65
CA GLN A 210 -13.53 -4.04 6.50
C GLN A 210 -13.99 -5.44 6.91
N GLY A 211 -15.22 -5.59 7.39
CA GLY A 211 -15.78 -6.87 7.84
C GLY A 211 -15.23 -7.32 9.20
N LEU A 212 -14.91 -6.38 10.09
CA LEU A 212 -14.31 -6.68 11.38
C LEU A 212 -15.21 -7.53 12.26
N ASN A 213 -16.49 -7.20 12.35
CA ASN A 213 -17.44 -7.91 13.21
C ASN A 213 -17.51 -9.40 12.84
N THR A 214 -17.60 -9.71 11.54
CA THR A 214 -17.58 -11.09 11.05
C THR A 214 -16.27 -11.80 11.37
N LYS A 215 -15.12 -11.13 11.17
CA LYS A 215 -13.81 -11.72 11.45
C LYS A 215 -13.62 -12.06 12.92
N VAL A 216 -14.05 -11.16 13.82
CA VAL A 216 -13.92 -11.41 15.27
C VAL A 216 -14.89 -12.51 15.70
N ALA A 217 -16.11 -12.54 15.16
CA ALA A 217 -17.08 -13.61 15.41
C ALA A 217 -16.52 -14.97 14.96
N GLN A 218 -15.89 -15.05 13.78
CA GLN A 218 -15.23 -16.27 13.29
C GLN A 218 -14.12 -16.77 14.22
N ILE A 219 -13.32 -15.87 14.79
CA ILE A 219 -12.26 -16.25 15.74
C ILE A 219 -12.89 -16.87 17.00
N VAL A 220 -13.92 -16.24 17.56
CA VAL A 220 -14.60 -16.77 18.75
C VAL A 220 -15.29 -18.11 18.44
N ALA A 221 -15.99 -18.21 17.31
CA ALA A 221 -16.63 -19.45 16.90
C ALA A 221 -15.62 -20.60 16.74
N GLN A 222 -14.45 -20.31 16.15
CA GLN A 222 -13.35 -21.28 16.01
C GLN A 222 -12.85 -21.77 17.37
N GLU A 223 -12.68 -20.87 18.34
CA GLU A 223 -12.20 -21.23 19.68
C GLU A 223 -13.23 -22.09 20.45
N PHE A 224 -14.51 -21.78 20.30
CA PHE A 224 -15.59 -22.54 20.93
C PHE A 224 -16.07 -23.75 20.12
N GLN A 225 -15.56 -23.93 18.90
CA GLN A 225 -15.95 -25.01 17.97
C GLN A 225 -17.45 -25.01 17.65
N VAL A 226 -18.00 -23.83 17.41
CA VAL A 226 -19.40 -23.61 17.03
C VAL A 226 -19.47 -22.91 15.68
N ASP A 227 -20.62 -22.99 15.01
CA ASP A 227 -20.86 -22.24 13.78
C ASP A 227 -21.10 -20.76 14.07
N VAL A 228 -20.76 -19.92 13.10
CA VAL A 228 -21.08 -18.48 13.11
C VAL A 228 -22.46 -18.32 12.49
N GLU A 229 -23.48 -18.13 13.30
CA GLU A 229 -24.84 -17.81 12.86
C GLU A 229 -25.27 -16.43 13.36
#